data_c297268153f985b1c8a74fb85a6a79c5
#
_entry.id   c297268153f985b1c8a74fb85a6a79c5
#
_cell.length_a   1.000
_cell.length_b   1.000
_cell.length_c   1.000
_cell.angle_alpha   90.00
_cell.angle_beta   90.00
_cell.angle_gamma   90.00
#
_symmetry.space_group_name_H-M   'P 1'
#
loop_
_entity.id
_entity.type
_entity.pdbx_description
1 polymer ?
#
loop_
_entity_poly.entity_id
_entity_poly.type
_entity_poly.pdbx_seq_one_letter_code
_entity_poly.pdbx_strand_id
1 'polypeptide(L)'
;VECRDNDDFKFLTEELKVPESFLEDIADVDERPRTETEDNWLLTILRIPMQSNQRGVPFITVPIGIITNDGIIVSVCYHHTELIPDFIQHTRRKNIVVNNKLDLILRIIYSSAVWFLKYLKQINNDVATAEKELEKSIRNEDLLQLMKLQKTLVYFNTSIRGNEVMIGRLKNIFQDTNYLDLELLEDVVIELKQAYNTVNIYSDILTGTMDAFASIISNNVNAIMKRMTSLSITLMIPTLIASFYGMNVDIHLESFPHAFIFIILLSAILSAVTFVWFRRIKWF
;
A
#
# COMPACT_ATOMS: atom_id res chain seq x y z
N VAL A 1 1.13 -0.87 -29.29
CA VAL A 1 1.64 -2.23 -29.47
C VAL A 1 1.92 -2.81 -28.09
N GLU A 2 1.29 -3.94 -27.72
CA GLU A 2 1.72 -4.77 -26.61
C GLU A 2 2.88 -5.61 -27.11
N CYS A 3 4.12 -5.13 -26.94
CA CYS A 3 5.31 -5.78 -27.47
C CYS A 3 5.58 -7.08 -26.71
N ARG A 4 4.96 -8.17 -27.14
CA ARG A 4 5.10 -9.49 -26.50
C ARG A 4 5.97 -10.45 -27.27
N ASP A 5 6.07 -10.26 -28.58
CA ASP A 5 6.74 -11.18 -29.49
C ASP A 5 7.90 -10.51 -30.23
N ASN A 6 8.87 -11.32 -30.64
CA ASN A 6 9.99 -10.88 -31.47
C ASN A 6 9.57 -10.25 -32.81
N ASP A 7 8.38 -10.56 -33.28
CA ASP A 7 7.85 -10.01 -34.55
C ASP A 7 7.41 -8.55 -34.37
N ASP A 8 6.81 -8.18 -33.21
CA ASP A 8 6.50 -6.78 -32.89
C ASP A 8 7.77 -5.95 -32.78
N PHE A 9 8.80 -6.48 -32.12
CA PHE A 9 10.10 -5.82 -31.97
C PHE A 9 10.75 -5.55 -33.31
N LYS A 10 10.79 -6.57 -34.22
CA LYS A 10 11.32 -6.42 -35.56
C LYS A 10 10.52 -5.41 -36.38
N PHE A 11 9.22 -5.44 -36.34
CA PHE A 11 8.37 -4.47 -37.02
C PHE A 11 8.71 -3.03 -36.59
N LEU A 12 8.88 -2.79 -35.27
CA LEU A 12 9.23 -1.46 -34.74
C LEU A 12 10.66 -1.02 -35.19
N THR A 13 11.63 -1.91 -35.18
CA THR A 13 13.03 -1.57 -35.45
C THR A 13 13.35 -1.59 -36.96
N GLU A 14 12.88 -2.58 -37.70
CA GLU A 14 13.24 -2.77 -39.12
C GLU A 14 12.34 -1.99 -40.09
N GLU A 15 11.01 -1.99 -39.84
CA GLU A 15 10.05 -1.30 -40.72
C GLU A 15 9.82 0.16 -40.30
N LEU A 16 9.57 0.42 -39.02
CA LEU A 16 9.32 1.78 -38.55
C LEU A 16 10.60 2.55 -38.19
N LYS A 17 11.73 1.87 -38.08
CA LYS A 17 13.05 2.43 -37.71
C LYS A 17 13.05 3.18 -36.38
N VAL A 18 12.31 2.67 -35.42
CA VAL A 18 12.36 3.15 -34.03
C VAL A 18 13.74 2.80 -33.45
N PRO A 19 14.42 3.73 -32.74
CA PRO A 19 15.67 3.44 -32.05
C PRO A 19 15.50 2.26 -31.07
N GLU A 20 16.41 1.29 -31.14
CA GLU A 20 16.38 0.08 -30.31
C GLU A 20 16.55 0.43 -28.82
N SER A 21 17.38 1.45 -28.53
CA SER A 21 17.56 2.02 -27.19
C SER A 21 16.24 2.39 -26.52
N PHE A 22 15.28 2.96 -27.27
CA PHE A 22 13.97 3.33 -26.73
C PHE A 22 13.13 2.12 -26.33
N LEU A 23 13.23 1.03 -27.06
CA LEU A 23 12.51 -0.21 -26.77
C LEU A 23 13.11 -0.91 -25.55
N GLU A 24 14.44 -0.92 -25.42
CA GLU A 24 15.14 -1.43 -24.23
C GLU A 24 14.77 -0.65 -22.98
N ASP A 25 14.73 0.68 -23.05
CA ASP A 25 14.32 1.55 -21.96
C ASP A 25 12.87 1.28 -21.51
N ILE A 26 11.94 1.11 -22.44
CA ILE A 26 10.54 0.80 -22.12
C ILE A 26 10.40 -0.62 -21.55
N ALA A 27 11.30 -1.54 -21.89
CA ALA A 27 11.31 -2.90 -21.36
C ALA A 27 11.77 -2.97 -19.90
N ASP A 28 12.55 -1.98 -19.43
CA ASP A 28 12.95 -1.92 -18.02
C ASP A 28 11.76 -1.54 -17.13
N VAL A 29 11.32 -2.50 -16.31
CA VAL A 29 10.18 -2.31 -15.38
C VAL A 29 10.40 -1.16 -14.40
N ASP A 30 11.66 -0.84 -14.07
CA ASP A 30 12.02 0.20 -13.12
C ASP A 30 12.30 1.56 -13.78
N GLU A 31 12.13 1.67 -15.11
CA GLU A 31 12.39 2.89 -15.85
C GLU A 31 11.56 4.07 -15.35
N ARG A 32 12.19 5.24 -15.32
CA ARG A 32 11.62 6.47 -14.78
C ARG A 32 10.90 7.31 -15.85
N PRO A 33 9.81 7.98 -15.50
CA PRO A 33 9.18 8.93 -16.41
C PRO A 33 10.16 10.00 -16.89
N ARG A 34 10.32 10.08 -18.21
CA ARG A 34 11.19 11.07 -18.85
C ARG A 34 10.78 11.33 -20.30
N THR A 35 11.36 12.38 -20.85
CA THR A 35 11.26 12.70 -22.27
C THR A 35 12.67 12.78 -22.84
N GLU A 36 12.89 12.15 -23.97
CA GLU A 36 14.18 12.06 -24.66
C GLU A 36 14.02 12.24 -26.16
N THR A 37 15.04 12.82 -26.80
CA THR A 37 15.02 13.07 -28.25
C THR A 37 16.28 12.45 -28.84
N GLU A 38 16.13 11.57 -29.83
CA GLU A 38 17.23 10.93 -30.57
C GLU A 38 16.83 10.80 -32.05
N ASP A 39 17.72 11.16 -32.98
CA ASP A 39 17.57 11.00 -34.44
C ASP A 39 16.19 11.41 -35.00
N ASN A 40 15.68 12.57 -34.60
CA ASN A 40 14.36 13.10 -34.98
C ASN A 40 13.16 12.30 -34.39
N TRP A 41 13.43 11.42 -33.44
CA TRP A 41 12.42 10.75 -32.63
C TRP A 41 12.29 11.39 -31.25
N LEU A 42 11.09 11.46 -30.76
CA LEU A 42 10.77 11.88 -29.40
C LEU A 42 10.20 10.69 -28.64
N LEU A 43 10.87 10.29 -27.58
CA LEU A 43 10.37 9.32 -26.61
C LEU A 43 9.78 10.04 -25.40
N THR A 44 8.59 9.65 -25.03
CA THR A 44 7.95 10.05 -23.76
C THR A 44 7.62 8.80 -22.98
N ILE A 45 8.33 8.56 -21.89
CA ILE A 45 8.04 7.45 -20.96
C ILE A 45 7.21 7.99 -19.81
N LEU A 46 6.09 7.33 -19.53
CA LEU A 46 5.28 7.56 -18.34
C LEU A 46 5.01 6.24 -17.62
N ARG A 47 4.76 6.30 -16.33
CA ARG A 47 4.35 5.12 -15.55
C ARG A 47 2.85 5.10 -15.39
N ILE A 48 2.27 3.94 -15.67
CA ILE A 48 0.83 3.72 -15.58
C ILE A 48 0.51 2.68 -14.51
N PRO A 49 -0.63 2.80 -13.82
CA PRO A 49 -1.04 1.82 -12.82
C PRO A 49 -1.60 0.57 -13.49
N MET A 50 -1.31 -0.57 -12.88
CA MET A 50 -1.78 -1.88 -13.35
C MET A 50 -2.15 -2.77 -12.17
N GLN A 51 -3.20 -3.58 -12.31
CA GLN A 51 -3.51 -4.64 -11.36
C GLN A 51 -2.48 -5.75 -11.47
N SER A 52 -1.96 -6.20 -10.34
CA SER A 52 -0.96 -7.26 -10.28
C SER A 52 -1.60 -8.58 -9.88
N ASN A 53 -1.28 -9.65 -10.62
CA ASN A 53 -1.62 -11.01 -10.24
C ASN A 53 -0.51 -11.67 -9.39
N GLN A 54 0.56 -10.96 -9.08
CA GLN A 54 1.67 -11.46 -8.29
C GLN A 54 1.31 -11.51 -6.79
N ARG A 55 1.70 -12.58 -6.12
CA ARG A 55 1.50 -12.78 -4.68
C ARG A 55 2.30 -11.79 -3.84
N GLY A 56 1.96 -10.54 -3.81
CA GLY A 56 2.73 -9.60 -3.00
C GLY A 56 2.10 -8.23 -2.89
N VAL A 57 1.69 -7.67 -4.02
CA VAL A 57 1.15 -6.31 -4.09
C VAL A 57 -0.03 -6.32 -5.07
N PRO A 58 -1.21 -5.80 -4.70
CA PRO A 58 -2.41 -5.89 -5.57
C PRO A 58 -2.32 -4.99 -6.80
N PHE A 59 -1.58 -3.89 -6.73
CA PHE A 59 -1.36 -2.97 -7.84
C PHE A 59 0.10 -2.57 -7.90
N ILE A 60 0.61 -2.45 -9.11
CA ILE A 60 1.97 -1.99 -9.43
C ILE A 60 1.90 -0.89 -10.47
N THR A 61 3.04 -0.31 -10.81
CA THR A 61 3.15 0.61 -11.93
C THR A 61 4.16 0.08 -12.93
N VAL A 62 3.86 0.25 -14.22
CA VAL A 62 4.70 -0.20 -15.33
C VAL A 62 4.95 0.96 -16.29
N PRO A 63 6.08 0.97 -17.00
CA PRO A 63 6.35 1.98 -18.01
C PRO A 63 5.51 1.74 -19.27
N ILE A 64 5.11 2.82 -19.91
CA ILE A 64 4.63 2.87 -21.27
C ILE A 64 5.41 3.95 -22.00
N GLY A 65 5.93 3.63 -23.18
CA GLY A 65 6.60 4.58 -24.06
C GLY A 65 5.64 5.09 -25.13
N ILE A 66 5.64 6.40 -25.36
CA ILE A 66 5.02 7.04 -26.52
C ILE A 66 6.14 7.59 -27.36
N ILE A 67 6.33 7.00 -28.54
CA ILE A 67 7.40 7.28 -29.46
C ILE A 67 6.83 8.03 -30.66
N THR A 68 7.37 9.18 -31.00
CA THR A 68 6.88 10.01 -32.10
C THR A 68 7.98 10.53 -32.98
N ASN A 69 7.72 10.62 -34.29
CA ASN A 69 8.49 11.40 -35.25
C ASN A 69 7.55 12.22 -36.14
N ASP A 70 8.01 12.82 -37.22
CA ASP A 70 7.19 13.69 -38.09
C ASP A 70 5.98 13.00 -38.72
N GLY A 71 6.04 11.69 -38.97
CA GLY A 71 4.98 10.92 -39.65
C GLY A 71 4.18 9.99 -38.77
N ILE A 72 4.75 9.51 -37.65
CA ILE A 72 4.26 8.33 -36.92
C ILE A 72 4.18 8.64 -35.43
N ILE A 73 3.19 8.04 -34.76
CA ILE A 73 3.11 7.94 -33.32
C ILE A 73 2.82 6.49 -32.94
N VAL A 74 3.63 5.94 -32.02
CA VAL A 74 3.51 4.58 -31.53
C VAL A 74 3.49 4.60 -30.00
N SER A 75 2.56 3.90 -29.39
CA SER A 75 2.61 3.59 -27.96
C SER A 75 3.06 2.14 -27.78
N VAL A 76 4.08 1.93 -26.95
CA VAL A 76 4.69 0.62 -26.67
C VAL A 76 4.57 0.32 -25.19
N CYS A 77 4.08 -0.88 -24.85
CA CYS A 77 4.03 -1.38 -23.47
C CYS A 77 4.31 -2.89 -23.49
N TYR A 78 5.22 -3.35 -22.62
CA TYR A 78 5.56 -4.77 -22.49
C TYR A 78 4.59 -5.53 -21.56
N HIS A 79 3.67 -4.81 -20.93
CA HIS A 79 2.70 -5.36 -20.00
C HIS A 79 1.28 -5.24 -20.54
N HIS A 80 0.45 -6.23 -20.23
CA HIS A 80 -0.98 -6.13 -20.53
C HIS A 80 -1.64 -5.07 -19.67
N THR A 81 -2.18 -4.03 -20.30
CA THR A 81 -2.83 -2.91 -19.62
C THR A 81 -4.23 -2.68 -20.17
N GLU A 82 -5.16 -2.38 -19.29
CA GLU A 82 -6.51 -1.97 -19.68
C GLU A 82 -6.59 -0.49 -20.08
N LEU A 83 -5.56 0.31 -19.76
CA LEU A 83 -5.57 1.75 -19.99
C LEU A 83 -5.71 2.10 -21.47
N ILE A 84 -4.91 1.50 -22.35
CA ILE A 84 -4.94 1.82 -23.78
C ILE A 84 -6.22 1.38 -24.46
N PRO A 85 -6.74 0.15 -24.27
CA PRO A 85 -8.04 -0.24 -24.76
C PRO A 85 -9.19 0.67 -24.27
N ASP A 86 -9.21 1.01 -22.98
CA ASP A 86 -10.22 1.93 -22.41
C ASP A 86 -10.10 3.33 -23.01
N PHE A 87 -8.88 3.87 -23.14
CA PHE A 87 -8.62 5.14 -23.79
C PHE A 87 -9.17 5.17 -25.23
N ILE A 88 -8.90 4.15 -26.04
CA ILE A 88 -9.38 4.04 -27.42
C ILE A 88 -10.92 3.99 -27.45
N GLN A 89 -11.52 3.16 -26.59
CA GLN A 89 -12.97 3.03 -26.50
C GLN A 89 -13.63 4.35 -26.06
N HIS A 90 -13.05 5.01 -25.04
CA HIS A 90 -13.53 6.30 -24.54
C HIS A 90 -13.48 7.38 -25.63
N THR A 91 -12.35 7.49 -26.32
CA THR A 91 -12.12 8.47 -27.40
C THR A 91 -13.13 8.26 -28.54
N ARG A 92 -13.36 7.00 -28.95
CA ARG A 92 -14.38 6.66 -29.98
C ARG A 92 -15.79 6.99 -29.52
N ARG A 93 -16.18 6.61 -28.30
CA ARG A 93 -17.52 6.83 -27.76
C ARG A 93 -17.85 8.32 -27.60
N LYS A 94 -16.87 9.13 -27.24
CA LYS A 94 -17.01 10.58 -27.04
C LYS A 94 -16.79 11.39 -28.33
N ASN A 95 -16.44 10.73 -29.47
CA ASN A 95 -16.08 11.40 -30.72
C ASN A 95 -14.99 12.47 -30.53
N ILE A 96 -13.99 12.18 -29.67
CA ILE A 96 -12.90 13.10 -29.40
C ILE A 96 -12.00 13.16 -30.64
N VAL A 97 -11.79 14.37 -31.15
CA VAL A 97 -10.85 14.61 -32.24
C VAL A 97 -9.47 14.85 -31.67
N VAL A 98 -8.51 14.09 -32.16
CA VAL A 98 -7.09 14.26 -31.82
C VAL A 98 -6.46 15.14 -32.91
N ASN A 99 -6.07 16.36 -32.57
CA ASN A 99 -5.63 17.35 -33.53
C ASN A 99 -4.17 17.18 -33.95
N ASN A 100 -3.31 16.72 -33.04
CA ASN A 100 -1.89 16.54 -33.26
C ASN A 100 -1.29 15.50 -32.32
N LYS A 101 0.00 15.18 -32.47
CA LYS A 101 0.71 14.18 -31.67
C LYS A 101 0.78 14.54 -30.19
N LEU A 102 0.98 15.81 -29.88
CA LEU A 102 1.06 16.31 -28.51
C LEU A 102 -0.29 16.20 -27.81
N ASP A 103 -1.39 16.50 -28.49
CA ASP A 103 -2.76 16.28 -28.01
C ASP A 103 -2.97 14.79 -27.62
N LEU A 104 -2.51 13.85 -28.46
CA LEU A 104 -2.58 12.41 -28.12
C LEU A 104 -1.77 12.06 -26.87
N ILE A 105 -0.53 12.54 -26.78
CA ILE A 105 0.34 12.32 -25.62
C ILE A 105 -0.35 12.83 -24.35
N LEU A 106 -0.82 14.07 -24.34
CA LEU A 106 -1.50 14.66 -23.19
C LEU A 106 -2.75 13.88 -22.78
N ARG A 107 -3.56 13.42 -23.74
CA ARG A 107 -4.76 12.61 -23.46
C ARG A 107 -4.42 11.23 -22.88
N ILE A 108 -3.34 10.60 -23.31
CA ILE A 108 -2.88 9.34 -22.70
C ILE A 108 -2.43 9.58 -21.26
N ILE A 109 -1.71 10.68 -21.01
CA ILE A 109 -1.28 11.04 -19.65
C ILE A 109 -2.50 11.37 -18.77
N TYR A 110 -3.48 12.11 -19.30
CA TYR A 110 -4.75 12.37 -18.61
C TYR A 110 -5.45 11.05 -18.24
N SER A 111 -5.55 10.13 -19.20
CA SER A 111 -6.14 8.81 -18.95
C SER A 111 -5.38 8.04 -17.86
N SER A 112 -4.06 8.15 -17.81
CA SER A 112 -3.27 7.52 -16.75
C SER A 112 -3.60 8.08 -15.36
N ALA A 113 -3.78 9.40 -15.24
CA ALA A 113 -4.17 10.04 -13.98
C ALA A 113 -5.56 9.57 -13.50
N VAL A 114 -6.52 9.47 -14.42
CA VAL A 114 -7.87 8.93 -14.14
C VAL A 114 -7.79 7.48 -13.66
N TRP A 115 -6.93 6.65 -14.27
CA TRP A 115 -6.73 5.26 -13.85
C TRP A 115 -6.05 5.16 -12.47
N PHE A 116 -5.09 6.04 -12.14
CA PHE A 116 -4.57 6.14 -10.78
C PHE A 116 -5.67 6.43 -9.76
N LEU A 117 -6.52 7.42 -10.03
CA LEU A 117 -7.65 7.76 -9.14
C LEU A 117 -8.66 6.61 -8.99
N LYS A 118 -8.94 5.88 -10.07
CA LYS A 118 -9.81 4.71 -10.07
C LYS A 118 -9.27 3.62 -9.12
N TYR A 119 -7.98 3.28 -9.24
CA TYR A 119 -7.36 2.28 -8.36
C TYR A 119 -7.16 2.79 -6.93
N LEU A 120 -6.88 4.08 -6.73
CA LEU A 120 -6.83 4.67 -5.39
C LEU A 120 -8.17 4.52 -4.65
N LYS A 121 -9.30 4.73 -5.36
CA LYS A 121 -10.63 4.49 -4.79
C LYS A 121 -10.84 3.03 -4.42
N GLN A 122 -10.36 2.09 -5.23
CA GLN A 122 -10.42 0.66 -4.92
C GLN A 122 -9.57 0.32 -3.70
N ILE A 123 -8.32 0.81 -3.65
CA ILE A 123 -7.41 0.63 -2.50
C ILE A 123 -8.08 1.13 -1.22
N ASN A 124 -8.72 2.29 -1.24
CA ASN A 124 -9.41 2.83 -0.06
C ASN A 124 -10.55 1.91 0.42
N ASN A 125 -11.30 1.30 -0.50
CA ASN A 125 -12.32 0.33 -0.14
C ASN A 125 -11.72 -0.97 0.45
N ASP A 126 -10.59 -1.42 -0.10
CA ASP A 126 -9.87 -2.61 0.39
C ASP A 126 -9.30 -2.36 1.79
N VAL A 127 -8.76 -1.16 2.05
CA VAL A 127 -8.32 -0.72 3.39
C VAL A 127 -9.49 -0.75 4.36
N ALA A 128 -10.62 -0.13 4.04
CA ALA A 128 -11.80 -0.09 4.90
C ALA A 128 -12.36 -1.51 5.20
N THR A 129 -12.20 -2.44 4.27
CA THR A 129 -12.59 -3.84 4.46
C THR A 129 -11.64 -4.54 5.43
N ALA A 130 -10.33 -4.38 5.25
CA ALA A 130 -9.32 -4.95 6.14
C ALA A 130 -9.41 -4.39 7.57
N GLU A 131 -9.69 -3.10 7.72
CA GLU A 131 -9.94 -2.46 9.02
C GLU A 131 -11.10 -3.12 9.77
N LYS A 132 -12.23 -3.35 9.10
CA LYS A 132 -13.41 -4.01 9.72
C LYS A 132 -13.13 -5.45 10.14
N GLU A 133 -12.30 -6.18 9.42
CA GLU A 133 -11.91 -7.54 9.81
C GLU A 133 -10.96 -7.50 11.03
N LEU A 134 -10.01 -6.56 11.06
CA LEU A 134 -9.13 -6.35 12.21
C LEU A 134 -9.86 -5.93 13.47
N GLU A 135 -10.93 -5.11 13.37
CA GLU A 135 -11.78 -4.77 14.52
C GLU A 135 -12.47 -6.00 15.13
N LYS A 136 -12.84 -6.99 14.32
CA LYS A 136 -13.48 -8.22 14.80
C LYS A 136 -12.47 -9.19 15.42
N SER A 137 -11.33 -9.34 14.78
CA SER A 137 -10.28 -10.28 15.20
C SER A 137 -8.94 -9.86 14.59
N ILE A 138 -7.97 -9.58 15.41
CA ILE A 138 -6.62 -9.20 14.95
C ILE A 138 -5.91 -10.46 14.43
N ARG A 139 -5.80 -10.55 13.09
CA ARG A 139 -5.06 -11.61 12.41
C ARG A 139 -3.82 -11.02 11.72
N ASN A 140 -2.73 -11.77 11.73
CA ASN A 140 -1.52 -11.35 11.02
C ASN A 140 -1.73 -11.20 9.50
N GLU A 141 -2.66 -11.97 8.93
CA GLU A 141 -2.98 -11.94 7.52
C GLU A 141 -3.58 -10.58 7.10
N ASP A 142 -4.46 -10.02 7.92
CA ASP A 142 -5.11 -8.73 7.65
C ASP A 142 -4.10 -7.58 7.76
N LEU A 143 -3.19 -7.65 8.74
CA LEU A 143 -2.08 -6.69 8.83
C LEU A 143 -1.14 -6.77 7.62
N LEU A 144 -0.82 -7.98 7.15
CA LEU A 144 -0.02 -8.17 5.94
C LEU A 144 -0.73 -7.62 4.70
N GLN A 145 -2.06 -7.70 4.64
CA GLN A 145 -2.83 -7.10 3.56
C GLN A 145 -2.70 -5.57 3.56
N LEU A 146 -2.85 -4.92 4.73
CA LEU A 146 -2.64 -3.47 4.86
C LEU A 146 -1.22 -3.06 4.44
N MET A 147 -0.19 -3.83 4.83
CA MET A 147 1.19 -3.57 4.41
C MET A 147 1.37 -3.66 2.88
N LYS A 148 0.68 -4.60 2.21
CA LYS A 148 0.71 -4.71 0.74
C LYS A 148 0.04 -3.51 0.07
N LEU A 149 -1.07 -3.03 0.64
CA LEU A 149 -1.74 -1.82 0.15
C LEU A 149 -0.87 -0.58 0.36
N GLN A 150 -0.18 -0.47 1.51
CA GLN A 150 0.78 0.60 1.76
C GLN A 150 1.92 0.61 0.73
N LYS A 151 2.47 -0.56 0.40
CA LYS A 151 3.49 -0.69 -0.65
C LYS A 151 2.97 -0.23 -2.02
N THR A 152 1.71 -0.55 -2.35
CA THR A 152 1.05 -0.03 -3.57
C THR A 152 1.01 1.49 -3.59
N LEU A 153 0.61 2.12 -2.47
CA LEU A 153 0.54 3.59 -2.38
C LEU A 153 1.91 4.25 -2.59
N VAL A 154 3.00 3.62 -2.10
CA VAL A 154 4.37 4.09 -2.35
C VAL A 154 4.72 4.05 -3.84
N TYR A 155 4.38 2.95 -4.54
CA TYR A 155 4.60 2.86 -5.99
C TYR A 155 3.80 3.91 -6.75
N PHE A 156 2.53 4.12 -6.39
CA PHE A 156 1.68 5.12 -7.02
C PHE A 156 2.21 6.54 -6.79
N ASN A 157 2.57 6.87 -5.55
CA ASN A 157 3.14 8.17 -5.20
C ASN A 157 4.38 8.50 -6.05
N THR A 158 5.34 7.56 -6.09
CA THR A 158 6.58 7.74 -6.86
C THR A 158 6.31 7.92 -8.35
N SER A 159 5.39 7.13 -8.90
CA SER A 159 5.07 7.15 -10.32
C SER A 159 4.31 8.40 -10.74
N ILE A 160 3.29 8.81 -9.97
CA ILE A 160 2.52 10.03 -10.23
C ILE A 160 3.43 11.26 -10.18
N ARG A 161 4.32 11.33 -9.16
CA ARG A 161 5.28 12.41 -9.05
C ARG A 161 6.27 12.42 -10.22
N GLY A 162 6.73 11.26 -10.66
CA GLY A 162 7.59 11.14 -11.85
C GLY A 162 6.89 11.65 -13.12
N ASN A 163 5.63 11.26 -13.31
CA ASN A 163 4.81 11.73 -14.43
C ASN A 163 4.59 13.25 -14.39
N GLU A 164 4.37 13.84 -13.19
CA GLU A 164 4.23 15.28 -13.02
C GLU A 164 5.52 16.03 -13.44
N VAL A 165 6.69 15.54 -13.03
CA VAL A 165 7.98 16.13 -13.42
C VAL A 165 8.21 16.01 -14.92
N MET A 166 7.85 14.86 -15.51
CA MET A 166 7.98 14.63 -16.96
C MET A 166 7.11 15.61 -17.77
N ILE A 167 5.87 15.86 -17.36
CA ILE A 167 4.99 16.86 -18.00
C ILE A 167 5.59 18.27 -17.95
N GLY A 168 6.22 18.65 -16.83
CA GLY A 168 6.90 19.93 -16.74
C GLY A 168 8.00 20.09 -17.80
N ARG A 169 8.73 19.01 -18.08
CA ARG A 169 9.74 18.98 -19.16
C ARG A 169 9.10 19.02 -20.55
N LEU A 170 8.05 18.23 -20.76
CA LEU A 170 7.31 18.22 -22.03
C LEU A 170 6.76 19.62 -22.36
N LYS A 171 6.20 20.31 -21.38
CA LYS A 171 5.75 21.71 -21.53
C LYS A 171 6.90 22.62 -22.02
N ASN A 172 8.08 22.52 -21.42
CA ASN A 172 9.21 23.36 -21.79
C ASN A 172 9.71 23.09 -23.23
N ILE A 173 9.68 21.81 -23.67
CA ILE A 173 10.08 21.44 -25.06
C ILE A 173 9.11 22.04 -26.09
N PHE A 174 7.84 22.12 -25.78
CA PHE A 174 6.80 22.54 -26.72
C PHE A 174 6.24 23.94 -26.45
N GLN A 175 6.84 24.69 -25.53
CA GLN A 175 6.34 26.02 -25.10
C GLN A 175 6.21 27.02 -26.26
N ASP A 176 7.14 26.95 -27.22
CA ASP A 176 7.20 27.88 -28.36
C ASP A 176 6.45 27.36 -29.62
N THR A 177 5.72 26.25 -29.48
CA THR A 177 4.98 25.65 -30.59
C THR A 177 3.49 26.04 -30.52
N ASN A 178 2.90 26.39 -31.66
CA ASN A 178 1.46 26.65 -31.75
C ASN A 178 0.59 25.39 -31.63
N TYR A 179 1.18 24.24 -31.37
CA TYR A 179 0.52 22.94 -31.29
C TYR A 179 0.13 22.53 -29.87
N LEU A 180 0.58 23.27 -28.86
CA LEU A 180 0.31 22.95 -27.46
C LEU A 180 -1.10 23.47 -27.07
N ASP A 181 -2.00 22.56 -26.79
CA ASP A 181 -3.28 22.87 -26.16
C ASP A 181 -3.06 23.15 -24.67
N LEU A 182 -3.09 24.42 -24.29
CA LEU A 182 -2.84 24.87 -22.93
C LEU A 182 -3.97 24.46 -21.97
N GLU A 183 -5.21 24.41 -22.43
CA GLU A 183 -6.37 24.00 -21.62
C GLU A 183 -6.26 22.52 -21.29
N LEU A 184 -5.99 21.67 -22.28
CA LEU A 184 -5.75 20.24 -22.06
C LEU A 184 -4.54 19.97 -21.16
N LEU A 185 -3.44 20.73 -21.32
CA LEU A 185 -2.27 20.61 -20.45
C LEU A 185 -2.61 20.95 -19.00
N GLU A 186 -3.39 22.01 -18.78
CA GLU A 186 -3.84 22.43 -17.45
C GLU A 186 -4.71 21.33 -16.81
N ASP A 187 -5.65 20.76 -17.54
CA ASP A 187 -6.49 19.64 -17.11
C ASP A 187 -5.64 18.44 -16.69
N VAL A 188 -4.63 18.08 -17.47
CA VAL A 188 -3.71 16.97 -17.16
C VAL A 188 -2.95 17.24 -15.86
N VAL A 189 -2.43 18.45 -15.68
CA VAL A 189 -1.70 18.84 -14.47
C VAL A 189 -2.61 18.81 -13.24
N ILE A 190 -3.84 19.31 -13.37
CA ILE A 190 -4.83 19.29 -12.28
C ILE A 190 -5.15 17.86 -11.87
N GLU A 191 -5.42 16.96 -12.84
CA GLU A 191 -5.79 15.56 -12.56
C GLU A 191 -4.63 14.78 -11.93
N LEU A 192 -3.40 14.97 -12.42
CA LEU A 192 -2.21 14.37 -11.78
C LEU A 192 -1.99 14.89 -10.35
N LYS A 193 -2.17 16.18 -10.14
CA LYS A 193 -2.04 16.79 -8.82
C LYS A 193 -3.12 16.29 -7.86
N GLN A 194 -4.34 16.07 -8.36
CA GLN A 194 -5.40 15.43 -7.59
C GLN A 194 -5.02 14.01 -7.20
N ALA A 195 -4.51 13.20 -8.15
CA ALA A 195 -4.05 11.85 -7.89
C ALA A 195 -2.89 11.83 -6.86
N TYR A 196 -1.93 12.75 -6.99
CA TYR A 196 -0.81 12.91 -6.03
C TYR A 196 -1.30 13.24 -4.62
N ASN A 197 -2.21 14.20 -4.49
CA ASN A 197 -2.76 14.57 -3.20
C ASN A 197 -3.56 13.41 -2.58
N THR A 198 -4.34 12.70 -3.39
CA THR A 198 -5.16 11.58 -2.94
C THR A 198 -4.29 10.42 -2.45
N VAL A 199 -3.19 10.08 -3.15
CA VAL A 199 -2.30 9.01 -2.72
C VAL A 199 -1.60 9.35 -1.40
N ASN A 200 -1.21 10.62 -1.20
CA ASN A 200 -0.60 11.06 0.05
C ASN A 200 -1.60 10.95 1.21
N ILE A 201 -2.82 11.46 1.04
CA ILE A 201 -3.87 11.37 2.07
C ILE A 201 -4.13 9.91 2.46
N TYR A 202 -4.27 9.01 1.48
CA TYR A 202 -4.51 7.60 1.78
C TYR A 202 -3.30 6.91 2.42
N SER A 203 -2.07 7.30 2.05
CA SER A 203 -0.85 6.81 2.69
C SER A 203 -0.76 7.23 4.16
N ASP A 204 -1.08 8.49 4.47
CA ASP A 204 -1.08 9.02 5.83
C ASP A 204 -2.16 8.35 6.70
N ILE A 205 -3.37 8.20 6.17
CA ILE A 205 -4.48 7.50 6.84
C ILE A 205 -4.06 6.06 7.14
N LEU A 206 -3.54 5.33 6.15
CA LEU A 206 -3.17 3.93 6.32
C LEU A 206 -2.02 3.76 7.33
N THR A 207 -1.04 4.66 7.32
CA THR A 207 0.04 4.66 8.31
C THR A 207 -0.50 4.89 9.72
N GLY A 208 -1.36 5.89 9.91
CA GLY A 208 -2.02 6.14 11.20
C GLY A 208 -2.88 4.97 11.67
N THR A 209 -3.59 4.31 10.77
CA THR A 209 -4.36 3.10 11.05
C THR A 209 -3.47 1.95 11.54
N MET A 210 -2.35 1.70 10.87
CA MET A 210 -1.40 0.65 11.29
C MET A 210 -0.80 0.94 12.66
N ASP A 211 -0.44 2.19 12.95
CA ASP A 211 0.09 2.61 14.25
C ASP A 211 -0.98 2.44 15.36
N ALA A 212 -2.23 2.76 15.07
CA ALA A 212 -3.35 2.55 15.99
C ALA A 212 -3.53 1.05 16.31
N PHE A 213 -3.52 0.17 15.30
CA PHE A 213 -3.62 -1.28 15.53
C PHE A 213 -2.41 -1.82 16.30
N ALA A 214 -1.19 -1.37 16.03
CA ALA A 214 -0.01 -1.75 16.80
C ALA A 214 -0.17 -1.39 18.29
N SER A 215 -0.71 -0.21 18.56
CA SER A 215 -1.02 0.24 19.94
C SER A 215 -2.10 -0.62 20.60
N ILE A 216 -3.16 -0.97 19.87
CA ILE A 216 -4.24 -1.86 20.36
C ILE A 216 -3.69 -3.24 20.70
N ILE A 217 -2.86 -3.82 19.83
CA ILE A 217 -2.21 -5.11 20.05
C ILE A 217 -1.35 -5.06 21.32
N SER A 218 -0.52 -4.04 21.47
CA SER A 218 0.33 -3.85 22.65
C SER A 218 -0.51 -3.76 23.93
N ASN A 219 -1.60 -2.99 23.91
CA ASN A 219 -2.52 -2.87 25.05
C ASN A 219 -3.20 -4.20 25.40
N ASN A 220 -3.61 -4.97 24.38
CA ASN A 220 -4.23 -6.28 24.60
C ASN A 220 -3.23 -7.27 25.23
N VAL A 221 -1.97 -7.30 24.73
CA VAL A 221 -0.90 -8.13 25.32
C VAL A 221 -0.66 -7.73 26.76
N ASN A 222 -0.54 -6.45 27.07
CA ASN A 222 -0.38 -5.95 28.43
C ASN A 222 -1.55 -6.33 29.34
N ALA A 223 -2.79 -6.28 28.85
CA ALA A 223 -3.97 -6.72 29.61
C ALA A 223 -3.92 -8.22 29.91
N ILE A 224 -3.57 -9.04 28.93
CA ILE A 224 -3.39 -10.50 29.12
C ILE A 224 -2.29 -10.77 30.14
N MET A 225 -1.12 -10.12 30.01
CA MET A 225 -0.02 -10.26 30.94
C MET A 225 -0.41 -9.90 32.38
N LYS A 226 -1.12 -8.79 32.57
CA LYS A 226 -1.65 -8.40 33.90
C LYS A 226 -2.57 -9.47 34.48
N ARG A 227 -3.50 -10.01 33.71
CA ARG A 227 -4.41 -11.08 34.13
C ARG A 227 -3.65 -12.36 34.51
N MET A 228 -2.69 -12.78 33.68
CA MET A 228 -1.88 -13.96 33.95
C MET A 228 -1.03 -13.79 35.22
N THR A 229 -0.38 -12.63 35.38
CA THR A 229 0.44 -12.32 36.56
C THR A 229 -0.41 -12.30 37.83
N SER A 230 -1.58 -11.63 37.80
CA SER A 230 -2.46 -11.57 38.98
C SER A 230 -3.01 -12.95 39.35
N LEU A 231 -3.36 -13.79 38.39
CA LEU A 231 -3.78 -15.17 38.64
C LEU A 231 -2.64 -15.99 39.26
N SER A 232 -1.42 -15.89 38.70
CA SER A 232 -0.26 -16.59 39.22
C SER A 232 0.08 -16.20 40.66
N ILE A 233 0.06 -14.89 40.99
CA ILE A 233 0.30 -14.42 42.36
C ILE A 233 -0.77 -14.94 43.30
N THR A 234 -2.05 -14.88 42.88
CA THR A 234 -3.18 -15.35 43.73
C THR A 234 -3.05 -16.85 44.07
N LEU A 235 -2.60 -17.67 43.09
CA LEU A 235 -2.36 -19.11 43.31
C LEU A 235 -1.06 -19.43 44.07
N MET A 236 -0.08 -18.52 44.04
CA MET A 236 1.19 -18.67 44.71
C MET A 236 1.04 -18.54 46.25
N ILE A 237 0.09 -17.76 46.74
CA ILE A 237 -0.10 -17.52 48.18
C ILE A 237 -0.42 -18.83 48.94
N PRO A 238 -1.42 -19.64 48.58
CA PRO A 238 -1.65 -20.92 49.19
C PRO A 238 -0.45 -21.85 49.13
N THR A 239 0.26 -21.88 47.97
CA THR A 239 1.44 -22.72 47.79
C THR A 239 2.58 -22.32 48.71
N LEU A 240 2.81 -21.02 48.89
CA LEU A 240 3.82 -20.49 49.80
C LEU A 240 3.54 -20.91 51.28
N ILE A 241 2.29 -20.74 51.71
CA ILE A 241 1.85 -21.09 53.04
C ILE A 241 2.00 -22.60 53.27
N ALA A 242 1.51 -23.41 52.35
CA ALA A 242 1.62 -24.86 52.42
C ALA A 242 3.09 -25.33 52.45
N SER A 243 3.98 -24.66 51.68
CA SER A 243 5.41 -24.96 51.63
C SER A 243 6.09 -24.69 52.98
N PHE A 244 5.78 -23.57 53.65
CA PHE A 244 6.32 -23.28 54.96
C PHE A 244 5.89 -24.31 56.01
N TYR A 245 4.62 -24.71 56.00
CA TYR A 245 4.10 -25.71 56.95
C TYR A 245 4.49 -27.16 56.60
N GLY A 246 4.97 -27.41 55.42
CA GLY A 246 5.52 -28.70 54.98
C GLY A 246 7.02 -28.89 55.32
N MET A 247 7.67 -27.89 55.92
CA MET A 247 9.06 -27.97 56.35
C MET A 247 9.17 -28.74 57.66
N ASN A 248 10.25 -29.61 57.79
CA ASN A 248 10.59 -30.34 59.04
C ASN A 248 11.26 -29.40 60.06
N VAL A 249 10.56 -28.37 60.52
CA VAL A 249 11.03 -27.38 61.47
C VAL A 249 9.96 -27.26 62.57
N ASP A 250 10.36 -27.23 63.84
CA ASP A 250 9.44 -27.06 64.96
C ASP A 250 8.61 -25.78 64.85
N ILE A 251 7.34 -25.91 64.52
CA ILE A 251 6.40 -24.79 64.38
C ILE A 251 5.47 -24.85 65.58
N HIS A 252 5.35 -23.76 66.34
CA HIS A 252 4.54 -23.65 67.58
C HIS A 252 3.06 -24.03 67.45
N LEU A 253 2.55 -24.22 66.20
CA LEU A 253 1.15 -24.58 65.88
C LEU A 253 0.94 -26.10 65.74
N GLU A 254 1.96 -26.96 65.84
CA GLU A 254 1.85 -28.42 65.68
C GLU A 254 0.96 -29.08 66.70
N SER A 255 0.96 -28.55 67.95
CA SER A 255 0.14 -29.06 69.04
C SER A 255 -1.34 -28.62 68.99
N PHE A 256 -1.73 -27.81 68.03
CA PHE A 256 -3.12 -27.29 67.91
C PHE A 256 -3.99 -28.27 67.13
N PRO A 257 -5.06 -28.85 67.76
CA PRO A 257 -5.83 -29.94 67.14
C PRO A 257 -6.55 -29.58 65.82
N HIS A 258 -6.65 -28.30 65.46
CA HIS A 258 -7.30 -27.80 64.22
C HIS A 258 -6.36 -26.99 63.36
N ALA A 259 -5.02 -27.12 63.54
CA ALA A 259 -4.01 -26.36 62.82
C ALA A 259 -4.18 -26.47 61.27
N PHE A 260 -4.43 -27.66 60.77
CA PHE A 260 -4.66 -27.89 59.34
C PHE A 260 -5.80 -27.09 58.77
N ILE A 261 -6.96 -27.11 59.42
CA ILE A 261 -8.14 -26.34 58.98
C ILE A 261 -7.88 -24.84 59.04
N PHE A 262 -7.21 -24.36 60.11
CA PHE A 262 -6.82 -22.97 60.28
C PHE A 262 -5.89 -22.49 59.14
N ILE A 263 -4.88 -23.28 58.76
CA ILE A 263 -3.95 -22.94 57.67
C ILE A 263 -4.66 -22.87 56.33
N ILE A 264 -5.57 -23.81 56.03
CA ILE A 264 -6.37 -23.79 54.81
C ILE A 264 -7.25 -22.54 54.78
N LEU A 265 -7.95 -22.20 55.84
CA LEU A 265 -8.80 -21.02 55.94
C LEU A 265 -7.97 -19.75 55.77
N LEU A 266 -6.82 -19.65 56.44
CA LEU A 266 -5.93 -18.49 56.36
C LEU A 266 -5.42 -18.32 54.90
N SER A 267 -4.98 -19.39 54.26
CA SER A 267 -4.50 -19.33 52.87
C SER A 267 -5.63 -18.93 51.89
N ALA A 268 -6.83 -19.47 52.09
CA ALA A 268 -7.99 -19.12 51.26
C ALA A 268 -8.41 -17.63 51.44
N ILE A 269 -8.39 -17.13 52.66
CA ILE A 269 -8.71 -15.71 52.97
C ILE A 269 -7.67 -14.79 52.32
N LEU A 270 -6.36 -15.07 52.49
CA LEU A 270 -5.31 -14.25 51.89
C LEU A 270 -5.35 -14.27 50.35
N SER A 271 -5.60 -15.44 49.77
CA SER A 271 -5.81 -15.56 48.30
C SER A 271 -7.01 -14.75 47.84
N ALA A 272 -8.14 -14.84 48.56
CA ALA A 272 -9.36 -14.07 48.24
C ALA A 272 -9.13 -12.56 48.35
N VAL A 273 -8.45 -12.11 49.42
CA VAL A 273 -8.10 -10.68 49.60
C VAL A 273 -7.24 -10.18 48.46
N THR A 274 -6.22 -10.96 48.07
CA THR A 274 -5.32 -10.62 46.92
C THR A 274 -6.09 -10.56 45.63
N PHE A 275 -6.97 -11.52 45.35
CA PHE A 275 -7.84 -11.53 44.18
C PHE A 275 -8.75 -10.29 44.14
N VAL A 276 -9.42 -9.93 45.25
CA VAL A 276 -10.27 -8.73 45.33
C VAL A 276 -9.44 -7.47 45.13
N TRP A 277 -8.22 -7.42 45.67
CA TRP A 277 -7.33 -6.28 45.52
C TRP A 277 -6.94 -6.09 44.03
N PHE A 278 -6.49 -7.15 43.31
CA PHE A 278 -6.19 -7.09 41.88
C PHE A 278 -7.43 -6.68 41.06
N ARG A 279 -8.62 -7.14 41.42
CA ARG A 279 -9.87 -6.73 40.76
C ARG A 279 -10.15 -5.23 40.98
N ARG A 280 -9.89 -4.68 42.18
CA ARG A 280 -10.09 -3.23 42.47
C ARG A 280 -9.14 -2.34 41.66
N ILE A 281 -7.91 -2.73 41.45
CA ILE A 281 -6.93 -1.99 40.63
C ILE A 281 -7.06 -2.25 39.12
N LYS A 282 -8.14 -2.93 38.71
CA LYS A 282 -8.44 -3.22 37.28
C LYS A 282 -7.35 -4.02 36.54
N TRP A 283 -6.75 -4.99 37.21
CA TRP A 283 -5.83 -5.93 36.56
C TRP A 283 -6.55 -7.13 35.93
N PHE A 284 -7.81 -7.33 36.29
CA PHE A 284 -8.74 -8.30 35.67
C PHE A 284 -9.73 -7.59 34.77
#